data_8147a369ba822f4ed6597b37490e9211
#
_entry.id   8147a369ba822f4ed6597b37490e9211
#
_cell.length_a   1.000
_cell.length_b   1.000
_cell.length_c   1.000
_cell.angle_alpha   90.00
_cell.angle_beta   90.00
_cell.angle_gamma   90.00
#
_symmetry.space_group_name_H-M   'P 1'
#
loop_
_entity.id
_entity.type
_entity.pdbx_description
1 polymer ?
#
loop_
_entity_poly.entity_id
_entity_poly.type
_entity_poly.pdbx_seq_one_letter_code
_entity_poly.pdbx_strand_id
1 'polypeptide(L)'
;MSARRKAIPLASLDRRENFILDLSRYQIKLTKATFQNRVRRVIVLLRLDIDGPPHRNPDGEEIPCPHIHLYREGFGDKWAMPVPVERYPHAGNLFATFEAFVRHCIISPGPRMQMGLF
;
A
#
# COMPACT_ATOMS: atom_id res chain seq x y z
N MET A 1 -18.06 4.48 11.82
CA MET A 1 -17.66 3.35 10.95
C MET A 1 -16.43 2.70 11.53
N SER A 2 -16.48 1.41 11.77
CA SER A 2 -15.32 0.68 12.25
C SER A 2 -14.56 0.04 11.08
N ALA A 3 -13.25 0.04 11.17
CA ALA A 3 -12.38 -0.65 10.24
C ALA A 3 -11.63 -1.75 10.98
N ARG A 4 -11.42 -2.87 10.31
CA ARG A 4 -10.50 -3.88 10.82
C ARG A 4 -9.10 -3.56 10.34
N ARG A 5 -8.19 -3.48 11.27
CA ARG A 5 -6.79 -3.15 10.98
C ARG A 5 -5.89 -4.26 11.48
N LYS A 6 -4.88 -4.55 10.68
CA LYS A 6 -3.84 -5.50 11.05
C LYS A 6 -2.50 -4.93 10.63
N ALA A 7 -1.54 -4.97 11.54
CA ALA A 7 -0.17 -4.56 11.27
C ALA A 7 0.73 -5.79 11.33
N ILE A 8 1.44 -6.07 10.26
CA ILE A 8 2.31 -7.24 10.15
C ILE A 8 3.76 -6.75 10.11
N PRO A 9 4.57 -7.07 11.11
CA PRO A 9 5.97 -6.69 11.09
C PRO A 9 6.75 -7.54 10.08
N LEU A 10 7.63 -6.88 9.34
CA LEU A 10 8.51 -7.50 8.36
C LEU A 10 9.93 -7.00 8.59
N ALA A 11 10.91 -7.76 8.16
CA ALA A 11 12.30 -7.36 8.21
C ALA A 11 12.99 -7.66 6.89
N SER A 12 13.99 -6.86 6.54
CA SER A 12 14.87 -7.19 5.41
C SER A 12 15.68 -8.45 5.73
N LEU A 13 16.18 -9.13 4.69
CA LEU A 13 16.94 -10.36 4.89
C LEU A 13 18.21 -10.14 5.72
N ASP A 14 18.82 -8.96 5.60
CA ASP A 14 20.01 -8.61 6.41
C ASP A 14 19.64 -8.04 7.79
N ARG A 15 18.34 -7.93 8.09
CA ARG A 15 17.79 -7.44 9.35
C ARG A 15 18.17 -6.01 9.71
N ARG A 16 18.63 -5.22 8.75
CA ARG A 16 18.98 -3.81 8.98
C ARG A 16 17.76 -2.89 8.94
N GLU A 17 16.71 -3.29 8.21
CA GLU A 17 15.49 -2.49 8.11
C GLU A 17 14.29 -3.28 8.58
N ASN A 18 13.41 -2.58 9.30
CA ASN A 18 12.12 -3.11 9.73
C ASN A 18 11.01 -2.40 8.99
N PHE A 19 10.06 -3.19 8.52
CA PHE A 19 8.89 -2.70 7.79
C PHE A 19 7.63 -3.11 8.52
N ILE A 20 6.56 -2.38 8.32
CA ILE A 20 5.24 -2.75 8.80
C ILE A 20 4.29 -2.74 7.61
N LEU A 21 3.62 -3.85 7.41
CA LEU A 21 2.58 -3.99 6.40
C LEU A 21 1.24 -3.82 7.09
N ASP A 22 0.56 -2.73 6.78
CA ASP A 22 -0.74 -2.42 7.36
C ASP A 22 -1.85 -2.80 6.39
N LEU A 23 -2.86 -3.49 6.93
CA LEU A 23 -4.08 -3.82 6.21
C LEU A 23 -5.24 -3.19 6.95
N SER A 24 -6.03 -2.39 6.24
CA SER A 24 -7.26 -1.83 6.77
C SER A 24 -8.40 -2.22 5.87
N ARG A 25 -9.47 -2.76 6.45
CA ARG A 25 -10.66 -3.17 5.74
C ARG A 25 -11.89 -2.62 6.44
N TYR A 26 -12.81 -2.07 5.67
CA TYR A 26 -14.01 -1.44 6.23
C TYR A 26 -15.18 -2.42 6.20
N GLN A 27 -15.92 -2.48 7.32
CA GLN A 27 -17.03 -3.44 7.47
C GLN A 27 -18.24 -3.06 6.65
N ILE A 28 -18.52 -1.77 6.49
CA ILE A 28 -19.72 -1.31 5.80
C ILE A 28 -19.57 -1.45 4.29
N LYS A 29 -18.37 -1.24 3.77
CA LYS A 29 -18.10 -1.38 2.35
C LYS A 29 -16.97 -2.39 2.18
N LEU A 30 -17.34 -3.62 1.82
CA LEU A 30 -16.40 -4.74 1.78
C LEU A 30 -15.31 -4.56 0.72
N THR A 31 -15.56 -3.74 -0.30
CA THR A 31 -14.56 -3.44 -1.34
C THR A 31 -13.59 -2.35 -0.93
N LYS A 32 -13.88 -1.62 0.16
CA LYS A 32 -13.00 -0.55 0.61
C LYS A 32 -11.90 -1.10 1.49
N ALA A 33 -10.68 -0.93 1.05
CA ALA A 33 -9.50 -1.37 1.79
C ALA A 33 -8.31 -0.48 1.49
N THR A 34 -7.37 -0.42 2.42
CA THR A 34 -6.09 0.24 2.26
C THR A 34 -4.99 -0.71 2.66
N PHE A 35 -3.99 -0.86 1.80
CA PHE A 35 -2.77 -1.62 2.09
C PHE A 35 -1.61 -0.65 2.07
N GLN A 36 -0.74 -0.74 3.06
CA GLN A 36 0.37 0.20 3.16
C GLN A 36 1.61 -0.50 3.69
N ASN A 37 2.76 -0.15 3.12
CA ASN A 37 4.06 -0.59 3.60
C ASN A 37 4.81 0.62 4.13
N ARG A 38 5.20 0.59 5.40
CA ARG A 38 5.95 1.67 6.02
C ARG A 38 7.23 1.14 6.64
N VAL A 39 8.27 1.96 6.58
CA VAL A 39 9.56 1.67 7.18
C VAL A 39 9.82 2.64 8.33
N ARG A 40 10.57 2.21 9.33
CA ARG A 40 10.89 3.02 10.52
C ARG A 40 9.65 3.58 11.20
N ARG A 41 8.56 2.83 11.11
CA ARG A 41 7.24 3.13 11.68
C ARG A 41 6.50 4.31 11.07
N VAL A 42 7.17 5.27 10.44
CA VAL A 42 6.55 6.53 10.04
C VAL A 42 6.67 6.86 8.56
N ILE A 43 7.54 6.20 7.83
CA ILE A 43 7.77 6.49 6.41
C ILE A 43 6.95 5.54 5.56
N VAL A 44 5.88 6.04 4.95
CA VAL A 44 5.05 5.25 4.05
C VAL A 44 5.76 5.17 2.70
N LEU A 45 6.17 3.97 2.31
CA LEU A 45 6.86 3.72 1.05
C LEU A 45 5.88 3.47 -0.09
N LEU A 46 4.81 2.76 0.20
CA LEU A 46 3.82 2.37 -0.79
C LEU A 46 2.47 2.24 -0.09
N ARG A 47 1.43 2.85 -0.66
CA ARG A 47 0.07 2.72 -0.13
C ARG A 47 -0.91 2.58 -1.28
N LEU A 48 -1.72 1.54 -1.22
CA LEU A 48 -2.78 1.29 -2.18
C LEU A 48 -4.13 1.56 -1.52
N ASP A 49 -4.88 2.51 -2.07
CA ASP A 49 -6.26 2.79 -1.68
C ASP A 49 -7.19 2.23 -2.76
N ILE A 50 -8.00 1.25 -2.40
CA ILE A 50 -8.78 0.51 -3.37
C ILE A 50 -10.08 1.22 -3.70
N ASP A 51 -10.76 1.76 -2.69
CA ASP A 51 -12.02 2.45 -2.88
C ASP A 51 -12.14 3.56 -1.83
N GLY A 52 -12.62 4.70 -2.23
CA GLY A 52 -12.77 5.84 -1.36
C GLY A 52 -12.70 7.15 -2.15
N PRO A 53 -12.53 8.28 -1.46
CA PRO A 53 -12.45 9.56 -2.13
C PRO A 53 -11.20 9.69 -2.99
N PRO A 54 -11.24 10.54 -4.03
CA PRO A 54 -10.04 10.81 -4.80
C PRO A 54 -8.98 11.53 -3.96
N HIS A 55 -7.72 11.36 -4.34
CA HIS A 55 -6.60 12.04 -3.71
C HIS A 55 -6.20 13.24 -4.55
N ARG A 56 -5.96 14.38 -3.90
CA ARG A 56 -5.44 15.56 -4.56
C ARG A 56 -3.92 15.59 -4.41
N ASN A 57 -3.22 15.53 -5.53
CA ASN A 57 -1.76 15.63 -5.56
C ASN A 57 -1.30 17.07 -5.25
N PRO A 58 -0.03 17.26 -4.86
CA PRO A 58 0.50 18.60 -4.61
C PRO A 58 0.37 19.58 -5.78
N ASP A 59 0.28 19.07 -7.00
CA ASP A 59 0.05 19.91 -8.19
C ASP A 59 -1.41 20.25 -8.44
N GLY A 60 -2.33 19.78 -7.60
CA GLY A 60 -3.76 20.02 -7.71
C GLY A 60 -4.53 18.98 -8.51
N GLU A 61 -3.87 18.03 -9.16
CA GLU A 61 -4.54 16.98 -9.90
C GLU A 61 -5.21 15.99 -8.95
N GLU A 62 -6.47 15.67 -9.23
CA GLU A 62 -7.20 14.66 -8.44
C GLU A 62 -7.08 13.28 -9.08
N ILE A 63 -6.70 12.30 -8.28
CA ILE A 63 -6.53 10.92 -8.72
C ILE A 63 -7.61 10.06 -8.07
N PRO A 64 -8.57 9.53 -8.85
CA PRO A 64 -9.63 8.68 -8.28
C PRO A 64 -9.09 7.32 -7.82
N CYS A 65 -9.86 6.65 -6.99
CA CYS A 65 -9.58 5.28 -6.59
C CYS A 65 -9.97 4.28 -7.69
N PRO A 66 -9.26 3.15 -7.80
CA PRO A 66 -8.09 2.79 -7.01
C PRO A 66 -6.86 3.60 -7.41
N HIS A 67 -6.13 4.05 -6.41
CA HIS A 67 -4.89 4.78 -6.67
C HIS A 67 -3.79 4.28 -5.73
N ILE A 68 -2.54 4.53 -6.13
CA ILE A 68 -1.39 4.09 -5.36
C ILE A 68 -0.49 5.29 -5.07
N HIS A 69 -0.04 5.38 -3.82
CA HIS A 69 0.92 6.38 -3.37
C HIS A 69 2.30 5.76 -3.34
N LEU A 70 3.25 6.39 -4.02
CA LEU A 70 4.66 6.00 -4.00
C LEU A 70 5.44 7.06 -3.24
N TYR A 71 6.36 6.62 -2.37
CA TYR A 71 7.22 7.55 -1.68
C TYR A 71 8.01 8.40 -2.67
N ARG A 72 8.00 9.70 -2.41
CA ARG A 72 8.80 10.65 -3.18
C ARG A 72 9.55 11.53 -2.21
N GLU A 73 10.86 11.61 -2.37
CA GLU A 73 11.70 12.41 -1.48
C GLU A 73 11.23 13.86 -1.46
N GLY A 74 11.12 14.42 -0.24
CA GLY A 74 10.59 15.76 -0.03
C GLY A 74 9.08 15.84 0.06
N PHE A 75 8.34 14.80 -0.35
CA PHE A 75 6.87 14.77 -0.35
C PHE A 75 6.28 13.61 0.44
N GLY A 76 7.08 12.60 0.82
CA GLY A 76 6.56 11.42 1.50
C GLY A 76 5.57 10.68 0.62
N ASP A 77 4.36 10.42 1.13
CA ASP A 77 3.30 9.72 0.42
C ASP A 77 2.26 10.66 -0.20
N LYS A 78 2.61 11.90 -0.45
CA LYS A 78 1.64 12.91 -0.93
C LYS A 78 1.30 12.77 -2.42
N TRP A 79 2.09 12.03 -3.19
CA TRP A 79 1.84 11.82 -4.59
C TRP A 79 1.20 10.47 -4.85
N ALA A 80 0.08 10.48 -5.59
CA ALA A 80 -0.60 9.28 -6.01
C ALA A 80 -0.68 9.21 -7.54
N MET A 81 -0.89 8.00 -8.04
CA MET A 81 -1.10 7.75 -9.46
C MET A 81 -2.17 6.66 -9.62
N PRO A 82 -2.81 6.57 -10.79
CA PRO A 82 -3.71 5.45 -11.06
C PRO A 82 -2.97 4.13 -10.91
N VAL A 83 -3.69 3.12 -10.44
CA VAL A 83 -3.11 1.78 -10.24
C VAL A 83 -2.68 1.20 -11.59
N PRO A 84 -1.43 0.73 -11.71
CA PRO A 84 -0.97 0.07 -12.94
C PRO A 84 -1.72 -1.25 -13.14
N VAL A 85 -2.43 -1.36 -14.26
CA VAL A 85 -3.29 -2.53 -14.55
C VAL A 85 -2.47 -3.81 -14.65
N GLU A 86 -1.27 -3.73 -15.16
CA GLU A 86 -0.38 -4.88 -15.31
C GLU A 86 0.00 -5.51 -13.98
N ARG A 87 0.12 -4.69 -12.94
CA ARG A 87 0.47 -5.18 -11.60
C ARG A 87 -0.74 -5.61 -10.80
N TYR A 88 -1.90 -5.04 -11.10
CA TYR A 88 -3.13 -5.27 -10.33
C TYR A 88 -4.28 -5.69 -11.26
N PRO A 89 -4.14 -6.84 -11.93
CA PRO A 89 -5.13 -7.26 -12.93
C PRO A 89 -6.47 -7.70 -12.33
N HIS A 90 -6.51 -7.95 -11.01
CA HIS A 90 -7.69 -8.47 -10.33
C HIS A 90 -8.23 -7.51 -9.28
N ALA A 91 -8.38 -6.23 -9.66
CA ALA A 91 -8.75 -5.17 -8.72
C ALA A 91 -10.05 -5.41 -7.96
N GLY A 92 -10.96 -6.23 -8.51
CA GLY A 92 -12.22 -6.60 -7.83
C GLY A 92 -12.08 -7.68 -6.77
N ASN A 93 -10.92 -8.31 -6.66
CA ASN A 93 -10.67 -9.37 -5.69
C ASN A 93 -9.64 -8.90 -4.67
N LEU A 94 -10.08 -8.68 -3.43
CA LEU A 94 -9.21 -8.11 -2.39
C LEU A 94 -8.01 -9.00 -2.06
N PHE A 95 -8.21 -10.32 -2.03
CA PHE A 95 -7.11 -11.23 -1.72
C PHE A 95 -6.05 -11.21 -2.82
N ALA A 96 -6.47 -11.31 -4.08
CA ALA A 96 -5.54 -11.25 -5.21
C ALA A 96 -4.84 -9.89 -5.30
N THR A 97 -5.55 -8.82 -4.99
CA THR A 97 -4.99 -7.47 -4.96
C THR A 97 -3.96 -7.31 -3.84
N PHE A 98 -4.23 -7.88 -2.68
CA PHE A 98 -3.27 -7.89 -1.58
C PHE A 98 -2.00 -8.65 -1.95
N GLU A 99 -2.13 -9.82 -2.59
CA GLU A 99 -0.96 -10.56 -3.06
C GLU A 99 -0.14 -9.75 -4.07
N ALA A 100 -0.81 -9.05 -4.98
CA ALA A 100 -0.14 -8.17 -5.93
C ALA A 100 0.57 -7.01 -5.23
N PHE A 101 -0.04 -6.44 -4.19
CA PHE A 101 0.57 -5.38 -3.40
C PHE A 101 1.85 -5.89 -2.71
N VAL A 102 1.80 -7.06 -2.13
CA VAL A 102 2.96 -7.67 -1.50
C VAL A 102 4.10 -7.86 -2.50
N ARG A 103 3.81 -8.37 -3.69
CA ARG A 103 4.81 -8.49 -4.75
C ARG A 103 5.40 -7.15 -5.16
N HIS A 104 4.56 -6.13 -5.24
CA HIS A 104 5.00 -4.77 -5.57
C HIS A 104 5.98 -4.26 -4.52
N CYS A 105 5.71 -4.50 -3.24
CA CYS A 105 6.60 -4.12 -2.16
C CYS A 105 7.96 -4.82 -2.26
N ILE A 106 7.98 -6.09 -2.64
CA ILE A 106 9.21 -6.88 -2.74
C ILE A 106 10.05 -6.47 -3.95
N ILE A 107 9.40 -6.18 -5.07
CA ILE A 107 10.08 -5.83 -6.33
C ILE A 107 10.60 -4.40 -6.31
N SER A 108 10.01 -3.52 -5.51
CA SER A 108 10.48 -2.14 -5.40
C SER A 108 11.95 -2.10 -5.02
N PRO A 109 12.73 -1.15 -5.56
CA PRO A 109 14.14 -1.02 -5.22
C PRO A 109 14.31 -0.92 -3.70
N GLY A 110 15.13 -1.79 -3.14
CA GLY A 110 15.35 -1.82 -1.70
C GLY A 110 15.73 -3.20 -1.22
N PRO A 111 15.99 -3.37 0.06
CA PRO A 111 16.29 -4.68 0.61
C PRO A 111 15.08 -5.60 0.46
N ARG A 112 15.36 -6.87 0.24
CA ARG A 112 14.32 -7.89 0.18
C ARG A 112 13.61 -7.98 1.52
N MET A 113 12.29 -8.01 1.47
CA MET A 113 11.50 -8.23 2.66
C MET A 113 11.28 -9.72 2.89
N GLN A 114 11.43 -10.11 4.14
CA GLN A 114 11.12 -11.47 4.56
C GLN A 114 9.68 -11.51 5.03
N MET A 115 8.87 -12.29 4.35
CA MET A 115 7.45 -12.42 4.66
C MET A 115 7.23 -13.71 5.43
N GLY A 116 7.18 -13.61 6.74
CA GLY A 116 7.09 -14.78 7.59
C GLY A 116 5.70 -15.28 7.91
N LEU A 117 4.63 -14.72 7.34
CA LEU A 117 3.30 -14.96 7.89
C LEU A 117 2.18 -15.17 6.89
N PHE A 118 2.48 -15.56 5.71
CA PHE A 118 1.44 -15.91 4.76
C PHE A 118 1.43 -17.38 4.49
#